data_67d27071d88980ca279ef7a6384dd906
#
_entry.id   67d27071d88980ca279ef7a6384dd906
#
_cell.length_a   1.000
_cell.length_b   1.000
_cell.length_c   1.000
_cell.angle_alpha   90.00
_cell.angle_beta   90.00
_cell.angle_gamma   90.00
#
_symmetry.space_group_name_H-M   'P 1'
#
loop_
_entity.id
_entity.type
_entity.pdbx_description
1 polymer ?
#
loop_
_entity_poly.entity_id
_entity_poly.type
_entity_poly.pdbx_seq_one_letter_code
_entity_poly.pdbx_strand_id
1 'polypeptide(L)'
;LLGQNVDSYHWINEQTNEAVTFAMLLEKVALIDPSLRVRFSTSHPKDITDEVLHTIKKYDNICNYIHLPAQSGNDRVLELMNRTYTRAWYLDRVRAIREILGEECGISSDMIAGFCSETEAEHQDTLSLMELVKFDFSYMYFYSERPGTLAAKKYPDDIPLDTKKSRLAEIIDKQSELSLERNRL
;
A
#
# COMPACT_ATOMS: atom_id res chain seq x y z
N LEU A 1 11.75 10.69 3.09
CA LEU A 1 12.43 9.81 2.13
C LEU A 1 11.48 9.48 0.99
N LEU A 2 11.91 9.67 -0.26
CA LEU A 2 11.09 9.48 -1.45
C LEU A 2 11.81 8.57 -2.45
N GLY A 3 11.02 7.72 -3.14
CA GLY A 3 11.48 6.84 -4.20
C GLY A 3 10.29 6.15 -4.86
N GLN A 4 10.47 5.40 -5.94
CA GLN A 4 9.40 4.60 -6.55
C GLN A 4 9.04 3.36 -5.71
N ASN A 5 10.01 2.83 -4.98
CA ASN A 5 9.90 1.79 -3.97
C ASN A 5 11.04 2.01 -2.96
N VAL A 6 10.82 2.91 -2.00
CA VAL A 6 11.87 3.36 -1.09
C VAL A 6 12.31 2.23 -0.14
N ASP A 7 11.42 1.30 0.17
CA ASP A 7 11.68 0.21 1.12
C ASP A 7 12.61 -0.86 0.55
N SER A 8 12.76 -0.92 -0.78
CA SER A 8 13.73 -1.79 -1.44
C SER A 8 15.17 -1.25 -1.40
N TYR A 9 15.40 -0.14 -0.68
CA TYR A 9 16.74 0.43 -0.55
C TYR A 9 17.70 -0.60 0.03
N HIS A 10 18.75 -0.84 -0.72
CA HIS A 10 19.85 -1.70 -0.32
C HIS A 10 21.15 -1.12 -0.90
N TRP A 11 22.05 -0.71 -0.06
CA TRP A 11 23.35 -0.18 -0.46
C TRP A 11 24.46 -0.98 0.18
N ILE A 12 25.53 -1.24 -0.55
CA ILE A 12 26.73 -1.92 -0.05
C ILE A 12 27.87 -0.91 -0.01
N ASN A 13 28.48 -0.76 1.15
CA ASN A 13 29.68 0.04 1.30
C ASN A 13 30.85 -0.67 0.60
N GLU A 14 31.40 -0.06 -0.45
CA GLU A 14 32.49 -0.66 -1.24
C GLU A 14 33.78 -0.86 -0.46
N GLN A 15 34.00 -0.11 0.63
CA GLN A 15 35.20 -0.19 1.45
C GLN A 15 35.09 -1.26 2.54
N THR A 16 33.92 -1.40 3.18
CA THR A 16 33.72 -2.32 4.31
C THR A 16 32.95 -3.58 3.93
N ASN A 17 32.36 -3.62 2.74
CA ASN A 17 31.44 -4.65 2.26
C ASN A 17 30.20 -4.83 3.17
N GLU A 18 29.85 -3.82 3.95
CA GLU A 18 28.66 -3.82 4.79
C GLU A 18 27.43 -3.38 4.00
N ALA A 19 26.34 -4.13 4.13
CA ALA A 19 25.06 -3.78 3.55
C ALA A 19 24.30 -2.79 4.46
N VAL A 20 23.68 -1.78 3.87
CA VAL A 20 22.76 -0.85 4.55
C VAL A 20 21.36 -1.09 4.00
N THR A 21 20.48 -1.63 4.83
CA THR A 21 19.06 -1.85 4.54
C THR A 21 18.26 -0.55 4.67
N PHE A 22 17.01 -0.55 4.20
CA PHE A 22 16.12 0.59 4.41
C PHE A 22 15.88 0.88 5.90
N ALA A 23 15.73 -0.15 6.73
CA ALA A 23 15.57 0.00 8.18
C ALA A 23 16.77 0.73 8.80
N MET A 24 18.00 0.34 8.42
CA MET A 24 19.23 0.99 8.88
C MET A 24 19.36 2.43 8.38
N LEU A 25 18.93 2.71 7.13
CA LEU A 25 18.89 4.07 6.60
C LEU A 25 17.91 4.92 7.39
N LEU A 26 16.71 4.40 7.67
CA LEU A 26 15.66 5.07 8.42
C LEU A 26 16.14 5.43 9.84
N GLU A 27 16.78 4.47 10.52
CA GLU A 27 17.43 4.71 11.82
C GLU A 27 18.48 5.80 11.75
N LYS A 28 19.40 5.74 10.78
CA LYS A 28 20.44 6.78 10.62
C LYS A 28 19.84 8.17 10.41
N VAL A 29 18.75 8.28 9.64
CA VAL A 29 18.06 9.56 9.42
C VAL A 29 17.36 10.04 10.70
N ALA A 30 16.72 9.15 11.46
CA ALA A 30 16.06 9.50 12.72
C ALA A 30 17.06 10.01 13.78
N LEU A 31 18.29 9.49 13.77
CA LEU A 31 19.35 9.88 14.71
C LEU A 31 20.05 11.21 14.36
N ILE A 32 19.78 11.82 13.18
CA ILE A 32 20.39 13.11 12.82
C ILE A 32 19.96 14.21 13.79
N ASP A 33 18.67 14.29 14.07
CA ASP A 33 18.10 15.26 15.01
C ASP A 33 16.74 14.73 15.51
N PRO A 34 16.51 14.63 16.82
CA PRO A 34 15.23 14.17 17.38
C PRO A 34 14.04 15.09 17.05
N SER A 35 14.27 16.35 16.67
CA SER A 35 13.22 17.27 16.22
C SER A 35 12.82 17.05 14.75
N LEU A 36 13.60 16.28 14.00
CA LEU A 36 13.34 16.00 12.60
C LEU A 36 12.15 15.06 12.46
N ARG A 37 11.09 15.49 11.77
CA ARG A 37 9.95 14.63 11.47
C ARG A 37 10.24 13.78 10.23
N VAL A 38 10.50 12.47 10.43
CA VAL A 38 10.88 11.54 9.37
C VAL A 38 9.64 10.89 8.77
N ARG A 39 9.48 10.99 7.45
CA ARG A 39 8.46 10.31 6.67
C ARG A 39 9.07 9.63 5.46
N PHE A 40 8.43 8.57 5.02
CA PHE A 40 8.73 7.92 3.75
C PHE A 40 7.44 7.61 3.00
N SER A 41 7.54 7.42 1.72
CA SER A 41 6.39 7.15 0.85
C SER A 41 6.77 6.17 -0.24
N THR A 42 5.76 5.50 -0.78
CA THR A 42 5.88 4.56 -1.89
C THR A 42 6.54 3.25 -1.48
N SER A 43 5.84 2.53 -0.60
CA SER A 43 6.19 1.16 -0.22
C SER A 43 5.56 0.16 -1.17
N HIS A 44 6.32 -0.89 -1.50
CA HIS A 44 5.70 -2.10 -2.05
C HIS A 44 5.35 -3.01 -0.86
N PRO A 45 4.14 -3.62 -0.79
CA PRO A 45 3.73 -4.39 0.39
C PRO A 45 4.74 -5.46 0.82
N LYS A 46 5.47 -6.07 -0.12
CA LYS A 46 6.51 -7.09 0.16
C LYS A 46 7.78 -6.54 0.81
N ASP A 47 8.07 -5.26 0.64
CA ASP A 47 9.34 -4.68 1.07
C ASP A 47 9.22 -4.03 2.46
N ILE A 48 8.01 -3.89 3.00
CA ILE A 48 7.77 -3.53 4.41
C ILE A 48 8.07 -4.76 5.30
N THR A 49 9.29 -4.81 5.84
CA THR A 49 9.75 -5.88 6.73
C THR A 49 9.44 -5.56 8.19
N ASP A 50 9.48 -6.58 9.06
CA ASP A 50 9.33 -6.37 10.51
C ASP A 50 10.46 -5.51 11.07
N GLU A 51 11.66 -5.58 10.49
CA GLU A 51 12.78 -4.71 10.86
C GLU A 51 12.44 -3.23 10.66
N VAL A 52 11.80 -2.88 9.54
CA VAL A 52 11.32 -1.51 9.28
C VAL A 52 10.27 -1.10 10.31
N LEU A 53 9.30 -1.98 10.61
CA LEU A 53 8.26 -1.71 11.61
C LEU A 53 8.84 -1.49 13.01
N HIS A 54 9.79 -2.32 13.42
CA HIS A 54 10.47 -2.17 14.72
C HIS A 54 11.32 -0.88 14.77
N THR A 55 11.91 -0.47 13.64
CA THR A 55 12.63 0.81 13.55
C THR A 55 11.68 2.00 13.70
N ILE A 56 10.50 1.97 13.05
CA ILE A 56 9.47 3.00 13.22
C ILE A 56 9.06 3.08 14.70
N LYS A 57 8.78 1.95 15.33
CA LYS A 57 8.37 1.89 16.74
C LYS A 57 9.44 2.43 17.72
N LYS A 58 10.71 2.26 17.36
CA LYS A 58 11.86 2.63 18.22
C LYS A 58 12.09 4.13 18.30
N TYR A 59 11.74 4.89 17.27
CA TYR A 59 12.08 6.29 17.15
C TYR A 59 10.82 7.17 17.01
N ASP A 60 10.51 7.96 18.03
CA ASP A 60 9.31 8.82 18.10
C ASP A 60 9.23 9.89 17.01
N ASN A 61 10.37 10.25 16.43
CA ASN A 61 10.43 11.21 15.33
C ASN A 61 10.17 10.60 13.94
N ILE A 62 10.02 9.28 13.85
CA ILE A 62 9.51 8.61 12.65
C ILE A 62 7.99 8.56 12.73
N CYS A 63 7.32 9.08 11.70
CA CYS A 63 5.86 9.10 11.68
C CYS A 63 5.28 7.68 11.67
N ASN A 64 4.36 7.41 12.59
CA ASN A 64 3.62 6.14 12.68
C ASN A 64 2.55 6.06 11.58
N TYR A 65 3.00 5.96 10.34
CA TYR A 65 2.17 5.95 9.13
C TYR A 65 2.84 5.17 8.02
N ILE A 66 2.07 4.31 7.36
CA ILE A 66 2.52 3.48 6.25
C ILE A 66 1.57 3.64 5.05
N HIS A 67 2.13 3.94 3.88
CA HIS A 67 1.42 3.84 2.62
C HIS A 67 1.65 2.45 2.04
N LEU A 68 0.58 1.63 1.98
CA LEU A 68 0.62 0.22 1.58
C LEU A 68 -0.36 -0.05 0.42
N PRO A 69 0.03 0.17 -0.84
CA PRO A 69 -0.84 0.02 -2.00
C PRO A 69 -1.36 -1.40 -2.18
N ALA A 70 -2.67 -1.63 -2.01
CA ALA A 70 -3.30 -2.93 -2.22
C ALA A 70 -3.67 -3.17 -3.68
N GLN A 71 -4.14 -2.15 -4.38
CA GLN A 71 -4.61 -2.10 -5.76
C GLN A 71 -5.95 -2.82 -5.98
N SER A 72 -6.14 -4.04 -5.48
CA SER A 72 -7.36 -4.84 -5.53
C SER A 72 -7.44 -5.76 -4.31
N GLY A 73 -8.65 -6.18 -3.96
CA GLY A 73 -8.89 -7.17 -2.91
C GLY A 73 -9.03 -8.61 -3.40
N ASN A 74 -8.86 -8.87 -4.69
CA ASN A 74 -9.04 -10.19 -5.29
C ASN A 74 -7.74 -10.73 -5.89
N ASP A 75 -7.41 -12.00 -5.58
CA ASP A 75 -6.14 -12.62 -5.98
C ASP A 75 -5.96 -12.73 -7.50
N ARG A 76 -7.04 -13.08 -8.26
CA ARG A 76 -6.96 -13.13 -9.73
C ARG A 76 -6.68 -11.75 -10.34
N VAL A 77 -7.35 -10.72 -9.84
CA VAL A 77 -7.12 -9.35 -10.31
C VAL A 77 -5.70 -8.88 -9.98
N LEU A 78 -5.20 -9.19 -8.79
CA LEU A 78 -3.81 -8.92 -8.39
C LEU A 78 -2.80 -9.62 -9.31
N GLU A 79 -3.05 -10.88 -9.67
CA GLU A 79 -2.22 -11.63 -10.62
C GLU A 79 -2.21 -10.96 -12.01
N LEU A 80 -3.38 -10.56 -12.53
CA LEU A 80 -3.50 -9.85 -13.80
C LEU A 80 -2.77 -8.50 -13.78
N MET A 81 -2.77 -7.81 -12.63
CA MET A 81 -1.99 -6.58 -12.40
C MET A 81 -0.49 -6.84 -12.20
N ASN A 82 -0.04 -8.10 -12.31
CA ASN A 82 1.34 -8.53 -12.03
C ASN A 82 1.80 -8.18 -10.60
N ARG A 83 0.88 -8.27 -9.64
CA ARG A 83 1.22 -8.17 -8.22
C ARG A 83 1.68 -9.52 -7.71
N THR A 84 2.70 -9.51 -6.87
CA THR A 84 3.38 -10.73 -6.42
C THR A 84 2.93 -11.18 -5.03
N TYR A 85 1.81 -10.65 -4.54
CA TYR A 85 1.20 -10.99 -3.26
C TYR A 85 -0.29 -11.35 -3.47
N THR A 86 -0.82 -12.10 -2.52
CA THR A 86 -2.24 -12.45 -2.42
C THR A 86 -2.94 -11.56 -1.39
N ARG A 87 -4.28 -11.55 -1.42
CA ARG A 87 -5.11 -10.92 -0.39
C ARG A 87 -4.76 -11.42 1.03
N ALA A 88 -4.62 -12.74 1.20
CA ALA A 88 -4.27 -13.32 2.51
C ALA A 88 -2.93 -12.81 3.01
N TRP A 89 -1.91 -12.79 2.17
CA TRP A 89 -0.59 -12.27 2.50
C TRP A 89 -0.64 -10.78 2.85
N TYR A 90 -1.43 -9.99 2.11
CA TYR A 90 -1.61 -8.56 2.39
C TYR A 90 -2.25 -8.32 3.77
N LEU A 91 -3.29 -9.07 4.10
CA LEU A 91 -3.94 -9.00 5.42
C LEU A 91 -3.01 -9.42 6.56
N ASP A 92 -2.16 -10.44 6.35
CA ASP A 92 -1.14 -10.83 7.33
C ASP A 92 -0.12 -9.69 7.54
N ARG A 93 0.25 -8.96 6.48
CA ARG A 93 1.15 -7.81 6.60
C ARG A 93 0.50 -6.66 7.38
N VAL A 94 -0.78 -6.37 7.11
CA VAL A 94 -1.57 -5.37 7.86
C VAL A 94 -1.66 -5.76 9.34
N ARG A 95 -1.90 -7.05 9.64
CA ARG A 95 -1.92 -7.55 11.02
C ARG A 95 -0.59 -7.31 11.73
N ALA A 96 0.54 -7.65 11.11
CA ALA A 96 1.86 -7.39 11.68
C ALA A 96 2.12 -5.89 11.91
N ILE A 97 1.66 -5.01 11.01
CA ILE A 97 1.74 -3.56 11.21
C ILE A 97 0.97 -3.15 12.48
N ARG A 98 -0.28 -3.60 12.64
CA ARG A 98 -1.10 -3.29 13.81
C ARG A 98 -0.53 -3.87 15.11
N GLU A 99 -0.01 -5.09 15.08
CA GLU A 99 0.61 -5.73 16.25
C GLU A 99 1.89 -5.01 16.70
N ILE A 100 2.72 -4.56 15.78
CA ILE A 100 4.00 -3.92 16.10
C ILE A 100 3.81 -2.43 16.40
N LEU A 101 3.07 -1.71 15.59
CA LEU A 101 2.96 -0.24 15.63
C LEU A 101 1.72 0.27 16.38
N GLY A 102 0.77 -0.60 16.70
CA GLY A 102 -0.49 -0.25 17.37
C GLY A 102 -1.63 0.04 16.38
N GLU A 103 -2.86 0.01 16.92
CA GLU A 103 -4.07 0.26 16.13
C GLU A 103 -4.15 1.71 15.60
N GLU A 104 -3.47 2.64 16.25
CA GLU A 104 -3.37 4.05 15.85
C GLU A 104 -2.44 4.29 14.67
N CYS A 105 -1.64 3.29 14.24
CA CYS A 105 -0.80 3.45 13.04
C CYS A 105 -1.67 3.79 11.82
N GLY A 106 -1.41 4.93 11.19
CA GLY A 106 -2.10 5.31 9.97
C GLY A 106 -1.70 4.40 8.80
N ILE A 107 -2.69 3.81 8.11
CA ILE A 107 -2.45 3.01 6.90
C ILE A 107 -3.23 3.63 5.75
N SER A 108 -2.53 3.99 4.67
CA SER A 108 -3.16 4.38 3.42
C SER A 108 -2.87 3.41 2.29
N SER A 109 -3.67 3.48 1.23
CA SER A 109 -3.57 2.55 0.11
C SER A 109 -3.86 3.23 -1.24
N ASP A 110 -3.62 2.50 -2.31
CA ASP A 110 -4.14 2.79 -3.66
C ASP A 110 -5.14 1.70 -4.04
N MET A 111 -6.25 2.10 -4.69
CA MET A 111 -7.27 1.21 -5.20
C MET A 111 -7.56 1.50 -6.67
N ILE A 112 -7.72 0.46 -7.47
CA ILE A 112 -8.05 0.55 -8.89
C ILE A 112 -9.33 -0.26 -9.15
N ALA A 113 -10.42 0.42 -9.50
CA ALA A 113 -11.69 -0.18 -9.89
C ALA A 113 -11.72 -0.53 -11.39
N GLY A 114 -12.38 -1.61 -11.75
CA GLY A 114 -12.66 -1.94 -13.15
C GLY A 114 -11.42 -2.27 -13.97
N PHE A 115 -10.45 -2.98 -13.39
CA PHE A 115 -9.34 -3.55 -14.16
C PHE A 115 -9.87 -4.58 -15.18
N CYS A 116 -9.13 -4.82 -16.26
CA CYS A 116 -9.53 -5.73 -17.34
C CYS A 116 -10.15 -7.03 -16.80
N SER A 117 -11.30 -7.39 -17.28
CA SER A 117 -12.09 -8.59 -16.92
C SER A 117 -12.52 -8.71 -15.43
N GLU A 118 -12.40 -7.66 -14.63
CA GLU A 118 -12.86 -7.68 -13.23
C GLU A 118 -14.38 -7.93 -13.18
N THR A 119 -14.78 -8.96 -12.48
CA THR A 119 -16.20 -9.27 -12.23
C THR A 119 -16.77 -8.46 -11.07
N GLU A 120 -18.09 -8.48 -10.91
CA GLU A 120 -18.73 -7.82 -9.76
C GLU A 120 -18.33 -8.47 -8.44
N ALA A 121 -18.23 -9.80 -8.38
CA ALA A 121 -17.78 -10.50 -7.17
C ALA A 121 -16.36 -10.09 -6.75
N GLU A 122 -15.47 -9.89 -7.72
CA GLU A 122 -14.09 -9.45 -7.45
C GLU A 122 -13.99 -7.98 -7.01
N HIS A 123 -14.89 -7.13 -7.53
CA HIS A 123 -15.06 -5.78 -7.02
C HIS A 123 -15.51 -5.79 -5.55
N GLN A 124 -16.50 -6.65 -5.20
CA GLN A 124 -16.95 -6.83 -3.82
C GLN A 124 -15.85 -7.35 -2.89
N ASP A 125 -14.91 -8.19 -3.40
CA ASP A 125 -13.71 -8.57 -2.64
C ASP A 125 -12.85 -7.35 -2.30
N THR A 126 -12.76 -6.37 -3.19
CA THR A 126 -12.02 -5.12 -2.91
C THR A 126 -12.70 -4.30 -1.81
N LEU A 127 -14.02 -4.12 -1.85
CA LEU A 127 -14.76 -3.44 -0.80
C LEU A 127 -14.61 -4.15 0.55
N SER A 128 -14.71 -5.49 0.56
CA SER A 128 -14.54 -6.28 1.79
C SER A 128 -13.10 -6.24 2.33
N LEU A 129 -12.08 -6.10 1.47
CA LEU A 129 -10.71 -5.84 1.93
C LEU A 129 -10.62 -4.49 2.67
N MET A 130 -11.24 -3.45 2.11
CA MET A 130 -11.25 -2.12 2.74
C MET A 130 -11.92 -2.16 4.13
N GLU A 131 -13.03 -2.90 4.28
CA GLU A 131 -13.71 -3.10 5.56
C GLU A 131 -12.85 -3.81 6.61
N LEU A 132 -12.06 -4.80 6.17
CA LEU A 132 -11.16 -5.54 7.08
C LEU A 132 -9.96 -4.72 7.52
N VAL A 133 -9.36 -3.94 6.60
CA VAL A 133 -8.15 -3.16 6.88
C VAL A 133 -8.47 -1.85 7.57
N LYS A 134 -9.60 -1.20 7.24
CA LYS A 134 -10.00 0.12 7.73
C LYS A 134 -8.92 1.16 7.44
N PHE A 135 -8.66 1.39 6.16
CA PHE A 135 -7.69 2.40 5.74
C PHE A 135 -8.07 3.79 6.26
N ASP A 136 -7.09 4.54 6.72
CA ASP A 136 -7.28 5.94 7.12
C ASP A 136 -7.56 6.81 5.89
N PHE A 137 -6.91 6.47 4.77
CA PHE A 137 -7.08 7.15 3.49
C PHE A 137 -6.70 6.21 2.33
N SER A 138 -7.32 6.40 1.15
CA SER A 138 -6.91 5.73 -0.08
C SER A 138 -6.93 6.67 -1.27
N TYR A 139 -5.96 6.52 -2.18
CA TYR A 139 -6.03 7.08 -3.52
C TYR A 139 -6.81 6.09 -4.39
N MET A 140 -7.87 6.56 -5.01
CA MET A 140 -8.84 5.71 -5.70
C MET A 140 -8.97 6.13 -7.15
N TYR A 141 -8.83 5.16 -8.05
CA TYR A 141 -8.86 5.36 -9.49
C TYR A 141 -9.71 4.29 -10.14
N PHE A 142 -10.29 4.58 -11.30
CA PHE A 142 -10.70 3.52 -12.21
C PHE A 142 -9.57 3.20 -13.19
N TYR A 143 -9.54 1.96 -13.66
CA TYR A 143 -8.55 1.54 -14.65
C TYR A 143 -8.68 2.35 -15.95
N SER A 144 -7.56 2.89 -16.39
CA SER A 144 -7.39 3.53 -17.69
C SER A 144 -6.18 2.92 -18.38
N GLU A 145 -6.40 2.39 -19.58
CA GLU A 145 -5.33 1.79 -20.36
C GLU A 145 -4.22 2.81 -20.65
N ARG A 146 -2.98 2.40 -20.39
CA ARG A 146 -1.79 3.22 -20.70
C ARG A 146 -0.99 2.53 -21.79
N PRO A 147 -0.78 3.17 -22.97
CA PRO A 147 0.01 2.60 -24.04
C PRO A 147 1.40 2.14 -23.56
N GLY A 148 1.83 0.99 -24.06
CA GLY A 148 3.15 0.44 -23.76
C GLY A 148 3.21 -0.43 -22.49
N THR A 149 2.21 -0.41 -21.64
CA THR A 149 2.16 -1.27 -20.44
C THR A 149 1.90 -2.73 -20.79
N LEU A 150 2.26 -3.65 -19.86
CA LEU A 150 2.02 -5.07 -20.03
C LEU A 150 0.51 -5.36 -20.09
N ALA A 151 -0.29 -4.67 -19.27
CA ALA A 151 -1.74 -4.83 -19.27
C ALA A 151 -2.35 -4.47 -20.63
N ALA A 152 -2.01 -3.30 -21.20
CA ALA A 152 -2.49 -2.87 -22.51
C ALA A 152 -2.10 -3.82 -23.66
N LYS A 153 -1.00 -4.57 -23.49
CA LYS A 153 -0.55 -5.55 -24.51
C LYS A 153 -1.25 -6.92 -24.37
N LYS A 154 -1.65 -7.29 -23.18
CA LYS A 154 -2.15 -8.64 -22.87
C LYS A 154 -3.66 -8.73 -22.71
N TYR A 155 -4.29 -7.69 -22.24
CA TYR A 155 -5.69 -7.73 -21.84
C TYR A 155 -6.47 -6.62 -22.52
N PRO A 156 -7.65 -6.93 -23.10
CA PRO A 156 -8.55 -5.89 -23.60
C PRO A 156 -9.12 -5.08 -22.42
N ASP A 157 -9.29 -3.79 -22.60
CA ASP A 157 -10.06 -2.96 -21.68
C ASP A 157 -11.56 -3.16 -21.93
N ASP A 158 -12.09 -4.25 -21.36
CA ASP A 158 -13.43 -4.79 -21.65
C ASP A 158 -14.53 -4.36 -20.66
N ILE A 159 -14.16 -3.58 -19.62
CA ILE A 159 -15.13 -3.07 -18.65
C ILE A 159 -15.69 -1.74 -19.12
N PRO A 160 -17.02 -1.62 -19.29
CA PRO A 160 -17.66 -0.35 -19.69
C PRO A 160 -17.30 0.79 -18.73
N LEU A 161 -17.09 2.00 -19.27
CA LEU A 161 -16.71 3.18 -18.49
C LEU A 161 -17.70 3.49 -17.37
N ASP A 162 -19.00 3.31 -17.63
CA ASP A 162 -20.03 3.57 -16.61
C ASP A 162 -19.93 2.57 -15.45
N THR A 163 -19.63 1.30 -15.73
CA THR A 163 -19.36 0.30 -14.70
C THR A 163 -18.11 0.66 -13.87
N LYS A 164 -17.02 1.08 -14.53
CA LYS A 164 -15.80 1.55 -13.83
C LYS A 164 -16.08 2.73 -12.92
N LYS A 165 -16.89 3.71 -13.41
CA LYS A 165 -17.28 4.88 -12.61
C LYS A 165 -18.17 4.52 -11.43
N SER A 166 -19.13 3.60 -11.62
CA SER A 166 -19.99 3.11 -10.54
C SER A 166 -19.16 2.43 -9.45
N ARG A 167 -18.28 1.50 -9.83
CA ARG A 167 -17.38 0.81 -8.89
C ARG A 167 -16.44 1.78 -8.17
N LEU A 168 -15.90 2.78 -8.88
CA LEU A 168 -15.09 3.81 -8.24
C LEU A 168 -15.91 4.61 -7.22
N ALA A 169 -17.15 4.97 -7.52
CA ALA A 169 -18.03 5.68 -6.59
C ALA A 169 -18.27 4.85 -5.31
N GLU A 170 -18.52 3.53 -5.43
CA GLU A 170 -18.68 2.63 -4.29
C GLU A 170 -17.40 2.57 -3.41
N ILE A 171 -16.20 2.53 -4.03
CA ILE A 171 -14.92 2.57 -3.31
C ILE A 171 -14.77 3.91 -2.57
N ILE A 172 -15.12 5.04 -3.21
CA ILE A 172 -15.03 6.38 -2.61
C ILE A 172 -15.99 6.50 -1.41
N ASP A 173 -17.23 6.05 -1.56
CA ASP A 173 -18.22 6.09 -0.50
C ASP A 173 -17.78 5.21 0.69
N LYS A 174 -17.30 3.99 0.43
CA LYS A 174 -16.75 3.09 1.43
C LYS A 174 -15.55 3.72 2.16
N GLN A 175 -14.61 4.31 1.43
CA GLN A 175 -13.45 4.96 2.04
C GLN A 175 -13.86 6.15 2.91
N SER A 176 -14.84 6.93 2.46
CA SER A 176 -15.34 8.08 3.23
C SER A 176 -15.95 7.65 4.57
N GLU A 177 -16.71 6.55 4.58
CA GLU A 177 -17.27 5.93 5.77
C GLU A 177 -16.15 5.46 6.73
N LEU A 178 -15.18 4.71 6.22
CA LEU A 178 -14.05 4.17 7.00
C LEU A 178 -13.16 5.28 7.56
N SER A 179 -12.86 6.31 6.77
CA SER A 179 -12.07 7.45 7.24
C SER A 179 -12.77 8.20 8.37
N LEU A 180 -14.11 8.35 8.28
CA LEU A 180 -14.90 8.98 9.34
C LEU A 180 -14.90 8.13 10.62
N GLU A 181 -14.99 6.80 10.49
CA GLU A 181 -14.90 5.86 11.61
C GLU A 181 -13.52 5.97 12.29
N ARG A 182 -12.44 5.93 11.51
CA ARG A 182 -11.06 6.02 12.01
C ARG A 182 -10.78 7.36 12.70
N ASN A 183 -11.31 8.46 12.21
CA ASN A 183 -11.11 9.80 12.80
C ASN A 183 -11.90 10.04 14.10
N ARG A 184 -12.77 9.12 14.50
CA ARG A 184 -13.53 9.17 15.76
C ARG A 184 -12.85 8.40 16.90
N LEU A 185 -11.83 7.61 16.58
CA LEU A 185 -10.99 6.90 17.55
C LEU A 185 -9.93 7.82 18.15
#